data_75fb9298a2129b55453f84627a4b144b
#
_entry.id   75fb9298a2129b55453f84627a4b144b
#
_cell.length_a   1.000
_cell.length_b   1.000
_cell.length_c   1.000
_cell.angle_alpha   90.00
_cell.angle_beta   90.00
_cell.angle_gamma   90.00
#
_symmetry.space_group_name_H-M   'P 1'
#
loop_
_entity.id
_entity.type
_entity.pdbx_description
1 polymer ?
#
loop_
_entity_poly.entity_id
_entity_poly.type
_entity_poly.pdbx_seq_one_letter_code
_entity_poly.pdbx_strand_id
1 'polypeptide(L)'
;MSRVKLSILGGSALATPVLFEVMGKRGAQASYQVCLHGRDVERLELVYQVSKAIISKYPHLDIQLSYTTELEQALEGADYCLTQIRVGGLEGRAYDETFPRRFGIPGEETVGPGGFSNSLRGIPKILEIAKVIQKVCPQAVILNLTNPSSIIQYAIRRYTDLQVIGTCDSPVSLMELLAKLLGKAKTDLQFSISGMHHFSWVPSILDAEGKERITEVLERLEEIPKVGVDPELVRTLGAIPGPYLKYYFHPDRILSLIHI
;
A
#
# COMPACT_ATOMS: atom_id res chain seq x y z
N MET A 1 -19.16 15.64 18.74
CA MET A 1 -18.53 14.34 18.40
C MET A 1 -17.04 14.46 18.63
N SER A 2 -16.38 13.44 19.19
CA SER A 2 -14.92 13.43 19.34
C SER A 2 -14.27 13.40 17.94
N ARG A 3 -13.19 14.17 17.77
CA ARG A 3 -12.41 14.12 16.54
C ARG A 3 -11.59 12.84 16.46
N VAL A 4 -11.54 12.24 15.29
CA VAL A 4 -10.66 11.10 15.01
C VAL A 4 -9.24 11.64 14.82
N LYS A 5 -8.28 11.19 15.63
CA LYS A 5 -6.88 11.58 15.48
C LYS A 5 -6.10 10.58 14.65
N LEU A 6 -5.56 11.07 13.53
CA LEU A 6 -4.72 10.34 12.58
C LEU A 6 -3.30 10.89 12.61
N SER A 7 -2.33 10.06 12.96
CA SER A 7 -0.91 10.39 12.86
C SER A 7 -0.32 9.75 11.61
N ILE A 8 0.31 10.55 10.73
CA ILE A 8 0.91 10.07 9.47
C ILE A 8 2.42 10.04 9.60
N LEU A 9 2.98 8.87 9.81
CA LEU A 9 4.43 8.64 9.92
C LEU A 9 5.03 8.46 8.52
N GLY A 10 5.92 9.37 8.15
CA GLY A 10 6.33 9.60 6.75
C GLY A 10 5.46 10.66 6.08
N GLY A 11 4.93 11.60 6.87
CA GLY A 11 4.02 12.66 6.43
C GLY A 11 4.59 13.59 5.36
N SER A 12 5.91 13.62 5.15
CA SER A 12 6.58 14.34 4.05
C SER A 12 6.58 13.60 2.70
N ALA A 13 5.86 12.46 2.59
CA ALA A 13 5.72 11.75 1.32
C ALA A 13 4.86 12.54 0.32
N LEU A 14 5.24 12.49 -0.97
CA LEU A 14 4.49 13.16 -2.06
C LEU A 14 3.04 12.68 -2.20
N ALA A 15 2.74 11.47 -1.75
CA ALA A 15 1.39 10.92 -1.76
C ALA A 15 0.50 11.45 -0.62
N THR A 16 1.06 12.08 0.42
CA THR A 16 0.28 12.58 1.57
C THR A 16 -0.84 13.56 1.16
N PRO A 17 -0.62 14.56 0.28
CA PRO A 17 -1.69 15.46 -0.17
C PRO A 17 -2.83 14.75 -0.90
N VAL A 18 -2.55 13.64 -1.59
CA VAL A 18 -3.56 12.85 -2.32
C VAL A 18 -4.60 12.26 -1.37
N LEU A 19 -4.22 11.92 -0.12
CA LEU A 19 -5.17 11.46 0.90
C LEU A 19 -6.28 12.50 1.12
N PHE A 20 -5.94 13.77 1.27
CA PHE A 20 -6.91 14.84 1.51
C PHE A 20 -7.79 15.12 0.28
N GLU A 21 -7.22 15.01 -0.92
CA GLU A 21 -7.99 15.08 -2.17
C GLU A 21 -9.04 13.96 -2.25
N VAL A 22 -8.66 12.73 -1.90
CA VAL A 22 -9.58 11.58 -1.88
C VAL A 22 -10.65 11.74 -0.79
N MET A 23 -10.27 12.19 0.42
CA MET A 23 -11.22 12.48 1.50
C MET A 23 -12.26 13.53 1.06
N GLY A 24 -11.81 14.58 0.38
CA GLY A 24 -12.68 15.62 -0.16
C GLY A 24 -13.66 15.09 -1.21
N LYS A 25 -13.16 14.37 -2.20
CA LYS A 25 -14.00 13.78 -3.27
C LYS A 25 -14.99 12.74 -2.76
N ARG A 26 -14.64 11.99 -1.72
CA ARG A 26 -15.52 10.96 -1.13
C ARG A 26 -16.49 11.51 -0.09
N GLY A 27 -16.40 12.77 0.28
CA GLY A 27 -17.29 13.40 1.24
C GLY A 27 -17.13 12.84 2.66
N ALA A 28 -15.90 12.76 3.16
CA ALA A 28 -15.62 12.32 4.53
C ALA A 28 -16.42 13.19 5.53
N GLN A 29 -17.22 12.54 6.37
CA GLN A 29 -18.19 13.23 7.25
C GLN A 29 -17.72 13.36 8.70
N ALA A 30 -16.62 12.71 9.08
CA ALA A 30 -16.07 12.81 10.43
C ALA A 30 -15.21 14.05 10.58
N SER A 31 -15.07 14.53 11.81
CA SER A 31 -14.07 15.54 12.20
C SER A 31 -12.74 14.87 12.45
N TYR A 32 -11.66 15.39 11.86
CA TYR A 32 -10.32 14.80 11.98
C TYR A 32 -9.31 15.77 12.57
N GLN A 33 -8.41 15.24 13.38
CA GLN A 33 -7.17 15.88 13.75
C GLN A 33 -6.01 15.08 13.12
N VAL A 34 -5.33 15.67 12.13
CA VAL A 34 -4.26 14.98 11.41
C VAL A 34 -2.92 15.60 11.75
N CYS A 35 -1.96 14.77 12.16
CA CYS A 35 -0.60 15.19 12.44
C CYS A 35 0.37 14.52 11.44
N LEU A 36 1.08 15.33 10.64
CA LEU A 36 2.13 14.86 9.75
C LEU A 36 3.43 14.76 10.52
N HIS A 37 4.05 13.57 10.55
CA HIS A 37 5.36 13.39 11.14
C HIS A 37 6.40 13.04 10.08
N GLY A 38 7.56 13.69 10.15
CA GLY A 38 8.71 13.44 9.27
C GLY A 38 9.99 13.98 9.89
N ARG A 39 11.15 13.55 9.38
CA ARG A 39 12.47 13.94 9.92
C ARG A 39 13.02 15.22 9.30
N ASP A 40 12.56 15.56 8.10
CA ASP A 40 12.98 16.73 7.32
C ASP A 40 11.88 17.79 7.44
N VAL A 41 12.15 18.84 8.20
CA VAL A 41 11.17 19.89 8.52
C VAL A 41 10.78 20.69 7.29
N GLU A 42 11.71 20.97 6.37
CA GLU A 42 11.43 21.78 5.17
C GLU A 42 10.49 21.04 4.22
N ARG A 43 10.76 19.75 3.97
CA ARG A 43 9.86 18.90 3.17
C ARG A 43 8.51 18.70 3.85
N LEU A 44 8.51 18.55 5.18
CA LEU A 44 7.29 18.37 5.94
C LEU A 44 6.39 19.61 5.84
N GLU A 45 6.98 20.78 5.95
CA GLU A 45 6.28 22.06 5.81
C GLU A 45 5.71 22.23 4.39
N LEU A 46 6.49 21.94 3.34
CA LEU A 46 6.00 22.00 1.96
C LEU A 46 4.77 21.08 1.76
N VAL A 47 4.84 19.84 2.24
CA VAL A 47 3.70 18.91 2.13
C VAL A 47 2.51 19.38 2.97
N TYR A 48 2.75 19.96 4.14
CA TYR A 48 1.71 20.57 4.96
C TYR A 48 1.00 21.70 4.23
N GLN A 49 1.74 22.64 3.61
CA GLN A 49 1.14 23.77 2.87
C GLN A 49 0.31 23.28 1.68
N VAL A 50 0.82 22.32 0.90
CA VAL A 50 0.08 21.72 -0.24
C VAL A 50 -1.18 21.03 0.29
N SER A 51 -1.08 20.24 1.34
CA SER A 51 -2.22 19.56 1.95
C SER A 51 -3.29 20.53 2.44
N LYS A 52 -2.87 21.61 3.10
CA LYS A 52 -3.77 22.67 3.57
C LYS A 52 -4.50 23.36 2.41
N ALA A 53 -3.78 23.62 1.31
CA ALA A 53 -4.38 24.21 0.09
C ALA A 53 -5.40 23.25 -0.55
N ILE A 54 -5.18 21.93 -0.49
CA ILE A 54 -6.15 20.94 -0.96
C ILE A 54 -7.36 20.89 -0.06
N ILE A 55 -7.17 20.82 1.26
CA ILE A 55 -8.27 20.80 2.24
C ILE A 55 -9.18 22.01 2.04
N SER A 56 -8.63 23.20 1.80
CA SER A 56 -9.41 24.44 1.60
C SER A 56 -10.34 24.39 0.39
N LYS A 57 -10.13 23.51 -0.59
CA LYS A 57 -11.04 23.29 -1.73
C LYS A 57 -12.31 22.53 -1.36
N TYR A 58 -12.35 21.94 -0.18
CA TYR A 58 -13.43 21.08 0.29
C TYR A 58 -14.00 21.60 1.61
N PRO A 59 -14.92 22.61 1.58
CA PRO A 59 -15.45 23.26 2.80
C PRO A 59 -16.19 22.33 3.75
N HIS A 60 -16.60 21.16 3.28
CA HIS A 60 -17.27 20.13 4.08
C HIS A 60 -16.29 19.27 4.92
N LEU A 61 -14.98 19.36 4.66
CA LEU A 61 -13.98 18.64 5.45
C LEU A 61 -13.64 19.40 6.74
N ASP A 62 -13.96 18.81 7.88
CA ASP A 62 -13.49 19.31 9.18
C ASP A 62 -12.17 18.62 9.56
N ILE A 63 -11.05 19.17 9.05
CA ILE A 63 -9.70 18.66 9.29
C ILE A 63 -8.86 19.73 9.97
N GLN A 64 -8.39 19.44 11.18
CA GLN A 64 -7.31 20.18 11.82
C GLN A 64 -5.97 19.53 11.44
N LEU A 65 -5.20 20.18 10.56
CA LEU A 65 -3.90 19.70 10.13
C LEU A 65 -2.78 20.35 10.91
N SER A 66 -1.82 19.55 11.35
CA SER A 66 -0.57 19.97 12.01
C SER A 66 0.61 19.14 11.53
N TYR A 67 1.83 19.54 11.87
CA TYR A 67 3.03 18.74 11.61
C TYR A 67 4.04 18.89 12.74
N THR A 68 4.90 17.89 12.89
CA THR A 68 6.00 17.88 13.86
C THR A 68 7.10 16.90 13.46
N THR A 69 8.33 17.15 13.90
CA THR A 69 9.46 16.21 13.78
C THR A 69 9.55 15.27 14.98
N GLU A 70 8.82 15.56 16.05
CA GLU A 70 8.84 14.79 17.31
C GLU A 70 7.83 13.66 17.26
N LEU A 71 8.32 12.40 17.30
CA LEU A 71 7.50 11.20 17.11
C LEU A 71 6.46 11.05 18.25
N GLU A 72 6.85 11.22 19.50
CA GLU A 72 5.93 11.09 20.63
C GLU A 72 4.81 12.14 20.55
N GLN A 73 5.13 13.37 20.20
CA GLN A 73 4.15 14.45 20.01
C GLN A 73 3.16 14.13 18.87
N ALA A 74 3.65 13.57 17.76
CA ALA A 74 2.79 13.17 16.66
C ALA A 74 1.78 12.10 17.08
N LEU A 75 2.21 11.17 17.94
CA LEU A 75 1.43 10.00 18.36
C LEU A 75 0.49 10.26 19.53
N GLU A 76 0.68 11.35 20.28
CA GLU A 76 -0.11 11.63 21.47
C GLU A 76 -1.62 11.63 21.21
N GLY A 77 -2.35 10.70 21.84
CA GLY A 77 -3.80 10.53 21.69
C GLY A 77 -4.25 10.08 20.28
N ALA A 78 -3.38 9.47 19.48
CA ALA A 78 -3.76 8.98 18.16
C ALA A 78 -4.72 7.78 18.27
N ASP A 79 -5.79 7.81 17.46
CA ASP A 79 -6.69 6.67 17.23
C ASP A 79 -6.14 5.76 16.12
N TYR A 80 -5.47 6.38 15.13
CA TYR A 80 -4.89 5.71 13.98
C TYR A 80 -3.48 6.22 13.68
N CYS A 81 -2.58 5.30 13.31
CA CYS A 81 -1.23 5.61 12.85
C CYS A 81 -1.05 5.09 11.41
N LEU A 82 -1.00 5.97 10.43
CA LEU A 82 -0.64 5.61 9.06
C LEU A 82 0.88 5.58 8.93
N THR A 83 1.46 4.43 8.60
CA THR A 83 2.90 4.30 8.36
C THR A 83 3.18 4.20 6.85
N GLN A 84 3.95 5.16 6.33
CA GLN A 84 4.39 5.22 4.93
C GLN A 84 5.86 5.65 4.82
N ILE A 85 6.68 5.07 5.69
CA ILE A 85 8.10 5.37 5.74
C ILE A 85 8.89 4.55 4.73
N ARG A 86 10.01 5.09 4.26
CA ARG A 86 10.99 4.36 3.46
C ARG A 86 12.35 4.44 4.13
N VAL A 87 12.77 3.33 4.74
CA VAL A 87 14.08 3.23 5.38
C VAL A 87 15.15 3.08 4.29
N GLY A 88 16.18 3.93 4.31
CA GLY A 88 17.21 4.01 3.27
C GLY A 88 16.85 4.90 2.08
N GLY A 89 15.65 5.51 2.07
CA GLY A 89 15.25 6.44 1.02
C GLY A 89 15.21 5.81 -0.38
N LEU A 90 15.38 6.63 -1.42
CA LEU A 90 15.42 6.18 -2.81
C LEU A 90 16.70 5.43 -3.16
N GLU A 91 17.82 5.73 -2.50
CA GLU A 91 19.08 5.00 -2.68
C GLU A 91 18.95 3.55 -2.23
N GLY A 92 18.37 3.32 -1.05
CA GLY A 92 18.06 1.97 -0.57
C GLY A 92 17.16 1.20 -1.52
N ARG A 93 16.14 1.85 -2.08
CA ARG A 93 15.26 1.26 -3.09
C ARG A 93 16.04 0.92 -4.37
N ALA A 94 16.82 1.84 -4.89
CA ALA A 94 17.64 1.60 -6.09
C ALA A 94 18.60 0.42 -5.88
N TYR A 95 19.19 0.31 -4.70
CA TYR A 95 20.02 -0.85 -4.35
C TYR A 95 19.20 -2.15 -4.37
N ASP A 96 18.05 -2.20 -3.72
CA ASP A 96 17.18 -3.38 -3.65
C ASP A 96 16.71 -3.85 -5.04
N GLU A 97 16.49 -2.90 -5.96
CA GLU A 97 16.05 -3.20 -7.32
C GLU A 97 17.20 -3.53 -8.29
N THR A 98 18.46 -3.23 -7.93
CA THR A 98 19.61 -3.40 -8.84
C THR A 98 20.51 -4.57 -8.46
N PHE A 99 20.80 -4.82 -7.17
CA PHE A 99 21.76 -5.86 -6.80
C PHE A 99 21.32 -7.29 -7.20
N PRO A 100 20.03 -7.69 -7.17
CA PRO A 100 19.61 -9.04 -7.58
C PRO A 100 19.95 -9.35 -9.04
N ARG A 101 19.95 -8.33 -9.88
CA ARG A 101 20.22 -8.46 -11.33
C ARG A 101 21.60 -8.99 -11.64
N ARG A 102 22.59 -8.76 -10.73
CA ARG A 102 23.95 -9.32 -10.84
C ARG A 102 23.96 -10.85 -10.77
N PHE A 103 22.89 -11.45 -10.27
CA PHE A 103 22.70 -12.89 -10.12
C PHE A 103 21.65 -13.45 -11.09
N GLY A 104 21.24 -12.68 -12.10
CA GLY A 104 20.21 -13.09 -13.03
C GLY A 104 18.80 -13.14 -12.40
N ILE A 105 18.57 -12.41 -11.30
CA ILE A 105 17.28 -12.35 -10.62
C ILE A 105 16.67 -10.97 -10.82
N PRO A 106 15.39 -10.86 -11.21
CA PRO A 106 14.71 -9.58 -11.31
C PRO A 106 14.76 -8.81 -10.00
N GLY A 107 15.06 -7.51 -10.08
CA GLY A 107 15.05 -6.63 -8.92
C GLY A 107 13.67 -6.03 -8.69
N GLU A 108 13.20 -6.15 -7.45
CA GLU A 108 11.95 -5.57 -6.97
C GLU A 108 12.05 -5.33 -5.46
N GLU A 109 11.49 -4.20 -4.97
CA GLU A 109 11.68 -3.78 -3.55
C GLU A 109 10.84 -4.56 -2.54
N THR A 110 9.90 -5.40 -2.98
CA THR A 110 8.93 -6.07 -2.09
C THR A 110 8.94 -7.58 -2.18
N VAL A 111 9.53 -8.14 -3.24
CA VAL A 111 9.62 -9.58 -3.47
C VAL A 111 11.07 -10.00 -3.76
N GLY A 112 11.36 -11.29 -3.57
CA GLY A 112 12.69 -11.84 -3.84
C GLY A 112 13.80 -11.23 -2.96
N PRO A 113 15.07 -11.26 -3.44
CA PRO A 113 16.21 -10.75 -2.67
C PRO A 113 16.12 -9.25 -2.34
N GLY A 114 15.56 -8.45 -3.24
CA GLY A 114 15.35 -7.01 -3.00
C GLY A 114 14.37 -6.77 -1.86
N GLY A 115 13.21 -7.47 -1.86
CA GLY A 115 12.25 -7.42 -0.76
C GLY A 115 12.83 -7.91 0.57
N PHE A 116 13.69 -8.92 0.54
CA PHE A 116 14.42 -9.38 1.73
C PHE A 116 15.38 -8.30 2.26
N SER A 117 16.18 -7.68 1.40
CA SER A 117 17.09 -6.58 1.77
C SER A 117 16.34 -5.39 2.37
N ASN A 118 15.23 -4.97 1.73
CA ASN A 118 14.36 -3.93 2.24
C ASN A 118 13.80 -4.28 3.63
N SER A 119 13.38 -5.53 3.82
CA SER A 119 12.86 -6.02 5.10
C SER A 119 13.89 -5.99 6.22
N LEU A 120 15.11 -6.44 5.96
CA LEU A 120 16.21 -6.42 6.94
C LEU A 120 16.52 -4.99 7.42
N ARG A 121 16.37 -4.01 6.55
CA ARG A 121 16.58 -2.60 6.85
C ARG A 121 15.35 -1.98 7.53
N GLY A 122 14.15 -2.37 7.09
CA GLY A 122 12.88 -1.79 7.53
C GLY A 122 12.40 -2.27 8.89
N ILE A 123 12.49 -3.58 9.16
CA ILE A 123 11.96 -4.21 10.39
C ILE A 123 12.50 -3.58 11.67
N PRO A 124 13.83 -3.40 11.86
CA PRO A 124 14.34 -2.80 13.08
C PRO A 124 13.73 -1.42 13.34
N LYS A 125 13.64 -0.59 12.28
CA LYS A 125 13.12 0.77 12.41
C LYS A 125 11.63 0.81 12.70
N ILE A 126 10.84 -0.05 12.08
CA ILE A 126 9.41 -0.09 12.35
C ILE A 126 9.12 -0.62 13.77
N LEU A 127 9.92 -1.55 14.27
CA LEU A 127 9.79 -2.04 15.65
C LEU A 127 10.19 -0.99 16.69
N GLU A 128 11.18 -0.13 16.42
CA GLU A 128 11.47 1.04 17.25
C GLU A 128 10.24 1.97 17.33
N ILE A 129 9.64 2.27 16.19
CA ILE A 129 8.42 3.10 16.12
C ILE A 129 7.26 2.42 16.84
N ALA A 130 7.07 1.13 16.65
CA ALA A 130 6.01 0.36 17.31
C ALA A 130 6.12 0.38 18.84
N LYS A 131 7.34 0.35 19.39
CA LYS A 131 7.57 0.50 20.82
C LYS A 131 7.11 1.89 21.34
N VAL A 132 7.33 2.94 20.56
CA VAL A 132 6.84 4.28 20.91
C VAL A 132 5.30 4.33 20.84
N ILE A 133 4.69 3.72 19.81
CA ILE A 133 3.23 3.61 19.71
C ILE A 133 2.65 2.87 20.91
N GLN A 134 3.23 1.73 21.32
CA GLN A 134 2.80 0.99 22.51
C GLN A 134 2.85 1.83 23.81
N LYS A 135 3.85 2.71 23.89
CA LYS A 135 4.00 3.60 25.08
C LYS A 135 3.01 4.75 25.07
N VAL A 136 2.81 5.39 23.91
CA VAL A 136 2.11 6.68 23.80
C VAL A 136 0.63 6.53 23.46
N CYS A 137 0.29 5.60 22.56
CA CYS A 137 -1.07 5.34 22.08
C CYS A 137 -1.34 3.84 21.86
N PRO A 138 -1.32 3.01 22.91
CA PRO A 138 -1.38 1.54 22.79
C PRO A 138 -2.67 1.01 22.17
N GLN A 139 -3.73 1.81 22.10
CA GLN A 139 -5.02 1.44 21.50
C GLN A 139 -5.13 1.85 20.03
N ALA A 140 -4.14 2.58 19.51
CA ALA A 140 -4.16 3.03 18.13
C ALA A 140 -4.07 1.86 17.14
N VAL A 141 -4.83 1.93 16.06
CA VAL A 141 -4.72 0.99 14.95
C VAL A 141 -3.67 1.49 13.96
N ILE A 142 -2.69 0.64 13.66
CA ILE A 142 -1.67 0.95 12.65
C ILE A 142 -2.21 0.57 11.27
N LEU A 143 -2.28 1.55 10.37
CA LEU A 143 -2.55 1.35 8.94
C LEU A 143 -1.20 1.34 8.22
N ASN A 144 -0.70 0.16 7.86
CA ASN A 144 0.66 0.03 7.33
C ASN A 144 0.69 0.05 5.80
N LEU A 145 1.27 1.11 5.23
CA LEU A 145 1.65 1.24 3.81
C LEU A 145 3.16 1.05 3.58
N THR A 146 3.94 0.90 4.66
CA THR A 146 5.39 0.69 4.55
C THR A 146 5.67 -0.69 3.94
N ASN A 147 6.45 -0.72 2.87
CA ASN A 147 6.83 -1.94 2.16
C ASN A 147 8.06 -2.64 2.78
N PRO A 148 8.15 -3.98 2.64
CA PRO A 148 7.12 -4.94 2.18
C PRO A 148 5.97 -5.09 3.18
N SER A 149 4.77 -4.68 2.82
CA SER A 149 3.65 -4.46 3.75
C SER A 149 3.34 -5.69 4.61
N SER A 150 3.27 -6.89 4.04
CA SER A 150 2.96 -8.12 4.78
C SER A 150 4.07 -8.49 5.78
N ILE A 151 5.33 -8.29 5.41
CA ILE A 151 6.48 -8.61 6.28
C ILE A 151 6.52 -7.63 7.45
N ILE A 152 6.31 -6.35 7.19
CA ILE A 152 6.23 -5.31 8.23
C ILE A 152 5.05 -5.58 9.17
N GLN A 153 3.86 -5.88 8.63
CA GLN A 153 2.71 -6.27 9.43
C GLN A 153 3.00 -7.50 10.29
N TYR A 154 3.59 -8.54 9.71
CA TYR A 154 3.97 -9.74 10.45
C TYR A 154 4.93 -9.43 11.59
N ALA A 155 5.96 -8.61 11.34
CA ALA A 155 6.92 -8.21 12.37
C ALA A 155 6.25 -7.46 13.52
N ILE A 156 5.40 -6.47 13.24
CA ILE A 156 4.67 -5.73 14.27
C ILE A 156 3.81 -6.70 15.12
N ARG A 157 3.01 -7.55 14.48
CA ARG A 157 2.15 -8.51 15.19
C ARG A 157 2.91 -9.57 15.98
N ARG A 158 4.11 -9.94 15.53
CA ARG A 158 4.94 -10.97 16.19
C ARG A 158 5.64 -10.46 17.43
N TYR A 159 5.98 -9.18 17.47
CA TYR A 159 6.81 -8.59 18.50
C TYR A 159 6.11 -7.52 19.33
N THR A 160 4.83 -7.27 19.09
CA THR A 160 4.00 -6.31 19.84
C THR A 160 2.55 -6.80 19.92
N ASP A 161 1.77 -6.21 20.85
CA ASP A 161 0.33 -6.43 20.97
C ASP A 161 -0.51 -5.41 20.17
N LEU A 162 0.13 -4.59 19.33
CA LEU A 162 -0.53 -3.55 18.56
C LEU A 162 -1.42 -4.13 17.46
N GLN A 163 -2.55 -3.48 17.25
CA GLN A 163 -3.41 -3.76 16.10
C GLN A 163 -2.78 -3.16 14.84
N VAL A 164 -2.57 -3.97 13.81
CA VAL A 164 -2.01 -3.53 12.54
C VAL A 164 -2.75 -4.13 11.37
N ILE A 165 -3.05 -3.29 10.38
CA ILE A 165 -3.65 -3.66 9.10
C ILE A 165 -2.66 -3.25 8.00
N GLY A 166 -2.12 -4.23 7.28
CA GLY A 166 -1.30 -3.99 6.08
C GLY A 166 -2.21 -3.63 4.92
N THR A 167 -1.83 -2.58 4.20
CA THR A 167 -2.57 -2.09 3.05
C THR A 167 -1.71 -2.15 1.80
N CYS A 168 -2.34 -2.45 0.66
CA CYS A 168 -1.71 -2.46 -0.65
C CYS A 168 -2.75 -2.06 -1.70
N ASP A 169 -2.34 -1.25 -2.67
CA ASP A 169 -3.18 -0.80 -3.77
C ASP A 169 -3.31 -1.84 -4.90
N SER A 170 -2.35 -2.76 -5.01
CA SER A 170 -2.32 -3.75 -6.10
C SER A 170 -3.58 -4.61 -6.23
N PRO A 171 -4.13 -5.20 -5.14
CA PRO A 171 -5.38 -5.95 -5.25
C PRO A 171 -6.56 -5.07 -5.68
N VAL A 172 -6.63 -3.86 -5.16
CA VAL A 172 -7.72 -2.91 -5.48
C VAL A 172 -7.66 -2.51 -6.94
N SER A 173 -6.48 -2.19 -7.46
CA SER A 173 -6.27 -1.84 -8.86
C SER A 173 -6.57 -3.01 -9.79
N LEU A 174 -6.24 -4.25 -9.40
CA LEU A 174 -6.60 -5.44 -10.16
C LEU A 174 -8.12 -5.63 -10.19
N MET A 175 -8.80 -5.54 -9.04
CA MET A 175 -10.26 -5.64 -8.97
C MET A 175 -10.96 -4.57 -9.83
N GLU A 176 -10.46 -3.34 -9.84
CA GLU A 176 -11.00 -2.26 -10.68
C GLU A 176 -10.83 -2.55 -12.17
N LEU A 177 -9.69 -3.08 -12.55
CA LEU A 177 -9.41 -3.49 -13.93
C LEU A 177 -10.36 -4.62 -14.39
N LEU A 178 -10.53 -5.65 -13.55
CA LEU A 178 -11.40 -6.79 -13.84
C LEU A 178 -12.89 -6.38 -13.87
N ALA A 179 -13.32 -5.52 -12.96
CA ALA A 179 -14.67 -4.97 -12.96
C ALA A 179 -14.97 -4.18 -14.25
N LYS A 180 -14.00 -3.34 -14.68
CA LYS A 180 -14.10 -2.61 -15.94
C LYS A 180 -14.19 -3.55 -17.15
N LEU A 181 -13.39 -4.61 -17.18
CA LEU A 181 -13.44 -5.62 -18.23
C LEU A 181 -14.82 -6.28 -18.31
N LEU A 182 -15.41 -6.60 -17.15
CA LEU A 182 -16.77 -7.19 -17.06
C LEU A 182 -17.90 -6.19 -17.31
N GLY A 183 -17.60 -4.89 -17.48
CA GLY A 183 -18.62 -3.83 -17.63
C GLY A 183 -19.48 -3.64 -16.41
N LYS A 184 -18.98 -3.96 -15.22
CA LYS A 184 -19.70 -3.89 -13.93
C LYS A 184 -19.05 -2.90 -12.97
N ALA A 185 -19.81 -2.37 -12.02
CA ALA A 185 -19.21 -1.64 -10.90
C ALA A 185 -18.48 -2.62 -9.97
N LYS A 186 -17.32 -2.21 -9.43
CA LYS A 186 -16.56 -3.05 -8.50
C LYS A 186 -17.37 -3.46 -7.27
N THR A 187 -18.29 -2.60 -6.85
CA THR A 187 -19.21 -2.83 -5.71
C THR A 187 -20.22 -3.97 -5.96
N ASP A 188 -20.48 -4.30 -7.22
CA ASP A 188 -21.43 -5.33 -7.63
C ASP A 188 -20.74 -6.69 -7.83
N LEU A 189 -19.45 -6.77 -7.50
CA LEU A 189 -18.63 -7.96 -7.66
C LEU A 189 -17.99 -8.35 -6.33
N GLN A 190 -17.97 -9.64 -6.07
CA GLN A 190 -17.25 -10.26 -4.96
C GLN A 190 -16.03 -11.00 -5.52
N PHE A 191 -14.83 -10.56 -5.13
CA PHE A 191 -13.58 -11.16 -5.55
C PHE A 191 -13.04 -12.09 -4.47
N SER A 192 -12.71 -13.33 -4.83
CA SER A 192 -11.89 -14.20 -3.98
C SER A 192 -10.42 -13.97 -4.31
N ILE A 193 -9.61 -13.69 -3.30
CA ILE A 193 -8.15 -13.52 -3.46
C ILE A 193 -7.46 -14.57 -2.59
N SER A 194 -6.59 -15.37 -3.20
CA SER A 194 -5.83 -16.42 -2.53
C SER A 194 -4.33 -16.21 -2.72
N GLY A 195 -3.54 -16.48 -1.67
CA GLY A 195 -2.08 -16.36 -1.70
C GLY A 195 -1.53 -15.36 -0.70
N MET A 196 -0.31 -14.90 -0.94
CA MET A 196 0.40 -13.93 -0.11
C MET A 196 0.43 -12.55 -0.77
N HIS A 197 0.78 -11.53 0.00
CA HIS A 197 1.03 -10.19 -0.55
C HIS A 197 2.05 -10.25 -1.68
N HIS A 198 1.71 -9.68 -2.85
CA HIS A 198 2.49 -9.71 -4.10
C HIS A 198 2.75 -11.13 -4.68
N PHE A 199 2.10 -12.15 -4.11
CA PHE A 199 2.08 -13.51 -4.63
C PHE A 199 0.68 -14.10 -4.48
N SER A 200 -0.28 -13.54 -5.21
CA SER A 200 -1.70 -13.86 -5.07
C SER A 200 -2.39 -14.08 -6.41
N TRP A 201 -3.53 -14.73 -6.35
CA TRP A 201 -4.39 -15.09 -7.47
C TRP A 201 -5.83 -14.72 -7.17
N VAL A 202 -6.60 -14.44 -8.22
CA VAL A 202 -8.06 -14.29 -8.15
C VAL A 202 -8.69 -15.53 -8.81
N PRO A 203 -9.09 -16.54 -8.02
CA PRO A 203 -9.68 -17.77 -8.57
C PRO A 203 -11.17 -17.66 -8.85
N SER A 204 -11.87 -16.65 -8.32
CA SER A 204 -13.33 -16.52 -8.47
C SER A 204 -13.76 -15.05 -8.41
N ILE A 205 -14.74 -14.71 -9.21
CA ILE A 205 -15.40 -13.40 -9.25
C ILE A 205 -16.91 -13.66 -9.34
N LEU A 206 -17.65 -13.42 -8.26
CA LEU A 206 -19.10 -13.56 -8.25
C LEU A 206 -19.78 -12.21 -8.50
N ASP A 207 -20.84 -12.19 -9.30
CA ASP A 207 -21.69 -11.01 -9.44
C ASP A 207 -22.75 -10.94 -8.34
N ALA A 208 -23.59 -9.90 -8.37
CA ALA A 208 -24.62 -9.66 -7.36
C ALA A 208 -25.65 -10.81 -7.26
N GLU A 209 -25.85 -11.57 -8.33
CA GLU A 209 -26.72 -12.74 -8.40
C GLU A 209 -26.02 -14.04 -7.96
N GLY A 210 -24.73 -13.96 -7.55
CA GLY A 210 -23.90 -15.11 -7.17
C GLY A 210 -23.39 -15.94 -8.35
N LYS A 211 -23.49 -15.41 -9.58
CA LYS A 211 -22.98 -16.09 -10.78
C LYS A 211 -21.46 -15.91 -10.92
N GLU A 212 -20.76 -17.02 -11.20
CA GLU A 212 -19.31 -17.00 -11.46
C GLU A 212 -18.98 -16.31 -12.79
N ARG A 213 -18.04 -15.37 -12.77
CA ARG A 213 -17.63 -14.54 -13.92
C ARG A 213 -16.17 -14.75 -14.32
N ILE A 214 -15.43 -15.61 -13.62
CA ILE A 214 -14.00 -15.82 -13.89
C ILE A 214 -13.76 -16.32 -15.32
N THR A 215 -14.61 -17.20 -15.84
CA THR A 215 -14.48 -17.75 -17.18
C THR A 215 -14.53 -16.67 -18.26
N GLU A 216 -15.44 -15.68 -18.10
CA GLU A 216 -15.53 -14.54 -19.03
C GLU A 216 -14.24 -13.70 -19.05
N VAL A 217 -13.60 -13.56 -17.89
CA VAL A 217 -12.30 -12.86 -17.78
C VAL A 217 -11.19 -13.68 -18.45
N LEU A 218 -11.17 -15.01 -18.23
CA LEU A 218 -10.17 -15.91 -18.81
C LEU A 218 -10.25 -15.97 -20.36
N GLU A 219 -11.44 -15.82 -20.91
CA GLU A 219 -11.66 -15.74 -22.36
C GLU A 219 -11.13 -14.42 -22.97
N ARG A 220 -11.02 -13.36 -22.16
CA ARG A 220 -10.65 -12.00 -22.57
C ARG A 220 -9.30 -11.53 -22.02
N LEU A 221 -8.39 -12.45 -21.70
CA LEU A 221 -7.08 -12.13 -21.09
C LEU A 221 -6.22 -11.17 -21.93
N GLU A 222 -6.37 -11.22 -23.25
CA GLU A 222 -5.64 -10.35 -24.17
C GLU A 222 -6.01 -8.86 -24.02
N GLU A 223 -7.18 -8.58 -23.48
CA GLU A 223 -7.61 -7.22 -23.17
C GLU A 223 -7.01 -6.68 -21.85
N ILE A 224 -6.27 -7.52 -21.12
CA ILE A 224 -5.64 -7.16 -19.82
C ILE A 224 -4.12 -7.02 -19.99
N PRO A 225 -3.61 -5.88 -20.48
CA PRO A 225 -2.19 -5.73 -20.83
C PRO A 225 -1.24 -5.84 -19.63
N LYS A 226 -1.76 -5.81 -18.41
CA LYS A 226 -0.96 -5.82 -17.17
C LYS A 226 -0.89 -7.17 -16.45
N VAL A 227 -1.52 -8.22 -16.95
CA VAL A 227 -1.44 -9.55 -16.31
C VAL A 227 0.01 -10.03 -16.21
N GLY A 228 0.83 -9.75 -17.25
CA GLY A 228 2.27 -9.98 -17.21
C GLY A 228 2.71 -11.44 -17.09
N VAL A 229 1.77 -12.38 -17.04
CA VAL A 229 1.94 -13.83 -17.04
C VAL A 229 1.35 -14.37 -18.33
N ASP A 230 1.94 -15.45 -18.85
CA ASP A 230 1.51 -16.06 -20.10
C ASP A 230 0.02 -16.44 -20.07
N PRO A 231 -0.80 -16.01 -21.04
CA PRO A 231 -2.24 -16.27 -21.05
C PRO A 231 -2.62 -17.76 -21.06
N GLU A 232 -1.83 -18.61 -21.68
CA GLU A 232 -2.09 -20.07 -21.70
C GLU A 232 -1.89 -20.67 -20.30
N LEU A 233 -0.84 -20.24 -19.60
CA LEU A 233 -0.62 -20.64 -18.22
C LEU A 233 -1.76 -20.15 -17.31
N VAL A 234 -2.22 -18.91 -17.48
CA VAL A 234 -3.34 -18.34 -16.71
C VAL A 234 -4.63 -19.12 -16.94
N ARG A 235 -4.94 -19.47 -18.21
CA ARG A 235 -6.12 -20.32 -18.54
C ARG A 235 -6.00 -21.71 -17.93
N THR A 236 -4.82 -22.31 -17.97
CA THR A 236 -4.57 -23.64 -17.40
C THR A 236 -4.77 -23.63 -15.87
N LEU A 237 -4.36 -22.58 -15.20
CA LEU A 237 -4.53 -22.44 -13.76
C LEU A 237 -5.95 -22.01 -13.35
N GLY A 238 -6.74 -21.48 -14.29
CA GLY A 238 -8.10 -21.04 -14.03
C GLY A 238 -8.21 -19.88 -13.06
N ALA A 239 -7.17 -19.08 -12.87
CA ALA A 239 -7.12 -17.98 -11.89
C ALA A 239 -6.31 -16.81 -12.44
N ILE A 240 -6.76 -15.57 -12.14
CA ILE A 240 -6.07 -14.36 -12.61
C ILE A 240 -4.90 -14.03 -11.67
N PRO A 241 -3.67 -13.90 -12.17
CA PRO A 241 -2.50 -13.60 -11.36
C PRO A 241 -2.49 -12.15 -10.89
N GLY A 242 -2.02 -11.92 -9.68
CA GLY A 242 -1.62 -10.60 -9.21
C GLY A 242 -0.43 -10.06 -10.02
N PRO A 243 -0.27 -8.73 -10.13
CA PRO A 243 0.67 -8.09 -11.07
C PRO A 243 2.15 -8.40 -10.80
N TYR A 244 2.49 -8.91 -9.61
CA TYR A 244 3.87 -9.25 -9.23
C TYR A 244 4.28 -10.67 -9.61
N LEU A 245 3.32 -11.54 -9.99
CA LEU A 245 3.63 -12.93 -10.37
C LEU A 245 4.51 -13.03 -11.62
N LYS A 246 4.53 -12.01 -12.45
CA LYS A 246 5.46 -11.90 -13.59
C LYS A 246 6.95 -12.03 -13.20
N TYR A 247 7.34 -11.58 -12.00
CA TYR A 247 8.72 -11.67 -11.51
C TYR A 247 9.13 -13.13 -11.23
N TYR A 248 8.17 -14.00 -10.98
CA TYR A 248 8.40 -15.42 -10.69
C TYR A 248 8.25 -16.30 -11.94
N PHE A 249 7.24 -16.02 -12.78
CA PHE A 249 6.94 -16.84 -13.94
C PHE A 249 7.72 -16.45 -15.19
N HIS A 250 8.13 -15.18 -15.30
CA HIS A 250 8.84 -14.67 -16.48
C HIS A 250 10.06 -13.81 -16.10
N PRO A 251 10.99 -14.33 -15.27
CA PRO A 251 12.15 -13.58 -14.84
C PRO A 251 13.00 -13.06 -16.01
N ASP A 252 13.18 -13.85 -17.05
CA ASP A 252 13.95 -13.46 -18.23
C ASP A 252 13.36 -12.26 -18.97
N ARG A 253 12.02 -12.21 -19.11
CA ARG A 253 11.33 -11.05 -19.70
C ARG A 253 11.55 -9.80 -18.86
N ILE A 254 11.48 -9.91 -17.54
CA ILE A 254 11.69 -8.78 -16.65
C ILE A 254 13.14 -8.30 -16.67
N LEU A 255 14.11 -9.22 -16.73
CA LEU A 255 15.53 -8.89 -16.84
C LEU A 255 15.89 -8.21 -18.16
N SER A 256 15.21 -8.58 -19.26
CA SER A 256 15.41 -7.96 -20.58
C SER A 256 14.82 -6.56 -20.68
N LEU A 257 13.81 -6.25 -19.87
CA LEU A 257 13.24 -4.92 -19.75
C LEU A 257 14.21 -4.08 -18.92
N ILE A 258 15.19 -3.46 -19.56
CA ILE A 258 16.08 -2.49 -18.88
C ILE A 258 15.27 -1.25 -18.60
N HIS A 259 14.87 -1.12 -17.35
CA HIS A 259 14.18 0.05 -16.92
C HIS A 259 15.04 0.87 -16.02
N ILE A 260 15.25 2.00 -16.46
CA ILE A 260 15.83 3.19 -15.85
C ILE A 260 17.09 3.55 -16.52
#